data_44f3145a266c99d60719819372591a34
#
_entry.id   44f3145a266c99d60719819372591a34
#
_cell.length_a   1.000
_cell.length_b   1.000
_cell.length_c   1.000
_cell.angle_alpha   90.00
_cell.angle_beta   90.00
_cell.angle_gamma   90.00
#
_symmetry.space_group_name_H-M   'P 1'
#
loop_
_entity.id
_entity.type
_entity.pdbx_description
1 polymer ?
#
loop_
_entity_poly.entity_id
_entity_poly.type
_entity_poly.pdbx_seq_one_letter_code
_entity_poly.pdbx_strand_id
1 'polypeptide(L)'
;NALRDSVIAFRFATIMANIDNEIPAYILDECYPSLSFSQLDAVLKNGPHKNLPISQPAYNYYVGKKKRQPGQMFIDAELEGMDGKKHKLSEYIGKGNYIVLHFWSTEGWASRTTMSTYMKIAQNYDDSKVRVVGFSLCYSKDDCKRYVENRKMNWTQLYADKHFHNEATKAYGVIAHPESIIFGPD
;
A
#
# COMPACT_ATOMS: atom_id res chain seq x y z
N ASN A 1 -13.74 14.54 6.44
CA ASN A 1 -15.15 14.82 6.19
C ASN A 1 -15.98 14.23 7.33
N ALA A 2 -16.55 15.13 8.19
CA ALA A 2 -17.22 14.75 9.45
C ALA A 2 -18.25 13.62 9.30
N LEU A 3 -19.04 13.60 8.22
CA LEU A 3 -20.02 12.56 7.97
C LEU A 3 -19.37 11.19 7.76
N ARG A 4 -18.32 11.14 6.93
CA ARG A 4 -17.56 9.89 6.69
C ARG A 4 -16.96 9.35 7.98
N ASP A 5 -16.38 10.23 8.79
CA ASP A 5 -15.73 9.85 10.05
C ASP A 5 -16.76 9.33 11.05
N SER A 6 -17.96 9.95 11.12
CA SER A 6 -19.07 9.48 11.93
C SER A 6 -19.59 8.10 11.50
N VAL A 7 -19.69 7.84 10.20
CA VAL A 7 -20.10 6.52 9.68
C VAL A 7 -19.07 5.44 10.03
N ILE A 8 -17.78 5.74 9.89
CA ILE A 8 -16.70 4.80 10.25
C ILE A 8 -16.74 4.50 11.77
N ALA A 9 -16.89 5.54 12.60
CA ALA A 9 -16.99 5.39 14.05
C ALA A 9 -18.21 4.54 14.45
N PHE A 10 -19.36 4.78 13.83
CA PHE A 10 -20.58 3.98 14.09
C PHE A 10 -20.37 2.51 13.68
N ARG A 11 -19.85 2.25 12.49
CA ARG A 11 -19.54 0.88 12.03
C ARG A 11 -18.58 0.16 12.98
N PHE A 12 -17.51 0.83 13.40
CA PHE A 12 -16.58 0.27 14.35
C PHE A 12 -17.21 -0.02 15.73
N ALA A 13 -18.02 0.89 16.24
CA ALA A 13 -18.77 0.66 17.50
C ALA A 13 -19.72 -0.54 17.38
N THR A 14 -20.41 -0.69 16.24
CA THR A 14 -21.29 -1.84 15.99
C THR A 14 -20.51 -3.16 15.92
N ILE A 15 -19.34 -3.16 15.28
CA ILE A 15 -18.43 -4.32 15.26
C ILE A 15 -18.05 -4.71 16.69
N MET A 16 -17.61 -3.75 17.50
CA MET A 16 -17.17 -4.01 18.88
C MET A 16 -18.30 -4.48 19.80
N ALA A 17 -19.51 -3.97 19.60
CA ALA A 17 -20.69 -4.42 20.37
C ALA A 17 -21.14 -5.85 20.01
N ASN A 18 -20.66 -6.40 18.88
CA ASN A 18 -21.02 -7.73 18.39
C ASN A 18 -19.80 -8.63 18.22
N ILE A 19 -18.69 -8.35 18.92
CA ILE A 19 -17.40 -8.99 18.67
C ILE A 19 -17.41 -10.51 18.84
N ASP A 20 -18.34 -11.05 19.62
CA ASP A 20 -18.47 -12.47 19.92
C ASP A 20 -19.39 -13.25 18.96
N ASN A 21 -19.91 -12.60 17.92
CA ASN A 21 -20.76 -13.23 16.89
C ASN A 21 -20.26 -12.94 15.47
N GLU A 22 -21.01 -13.35 14.43
CA GLU A 22 -20.58 -13.23 13.04
C GLU A 22 -20.84 -11.86 12.39
N ILE A 23 -21.60 -10.96 13.03
CA ILE A 23 -21.95 -9.63 12.49
C ILE A 23 -20.70 -8.82 12.08
N PRO A 24 -19.59 -8.81 12.85
CA PRO A 24 -18.37 -8.11 12.47
C PRO A 24 -17.84 -8.50 11.08
N ALA A 25 -17.95 -9.76 10.69
CA ALA A 25 -17.43 -10.23 9.39
C ALA A 25 -18.08 -9.50 8.20
N TYR A 26 -19.39 -9.33 8.26
CA TYR A 26 -20.16 -8.65 7.20
C TYR A 26 -19.91 -7.13 7.17
N ILE A 27 -19.81 -6.50 8.34
CA ILE A 27 -19.51 -5.06 8.42
C ILE A 27 -18.08 -4.78 7.98
N LEU A 28 -17.11 -5.66 8.34
CA LEU A 28 -15.71 -5.54 7.93
C LEU A 28 -15.57 -5.56 6.41
N ASP A 29 -16.24 -6.47 5.72
CA ASP A 29 -16.15 -6.57 4.26
C ASP A 29 -16.42 -5.24 3.56
N GLU A 30 -17.36 -4.45 4.10
CA GLU A 30 -17.72 -3.15 3.54
C GLU A 30 -16.79 -2.00 3.97
N CYS A 31 -16.08 -2.09 5.11
CA CYS A 31 -15.42 -0.92 5.68
C CYS A 31 -13.95 -1.09 6.08
N TYR A 32 -13.37 -2.30 5.98
CA TYR A 32 -12.00 -2.55 6.44
C TYR A 32 -10.94 -1.59 5.87
N PRO A 33 -11.03 -1.10 4.61
CA PRO A 33 -10.03 -0.17 4.09
C PRO A 33 -10.04 1.20 4.79
N SER A 34 -11.17 1.54 5.44
CA SER A 34 -11.38 2.81 6.12
C SER A 34 -11.03 2.76 7.62
N LEU A 35 -10.79 1.56 8.16
CA LEU A 35 -10.41 1.38 9.56
C LEU A 35 -8.91 1.65 9.75
N SER A 36 -8.56 2.26 10.89
CA SER A 36 -7.17 2.39 11.31
C SER A 36 -6.55 1.03 11.62
N PHE A 37 -5.21 0.95 11.65
CA PHE A 37 -4.53 -0.30 12.03
C PHE A 37 -4.93 -0.77 13.42
N SER A 38 -5.05 0.13 14.40
CA SER A 38 -5.47 -0.21 15.76
C SER A 38 -6.89 -0.77 15.83
N GLN A 39 -7.81 -0.25 15.01
CA GLN A 39 -9.17 -0.77 14.90
C GLN A 39 -9.19 -2.17 14.26
N LEU A 40 -8.43 -2.37 13.19
CA LEU A 40 -8.28 -3.68 12.56
C LEU A 40 -7.66 -4.71 13.53
N ASP A 41 -6.62 -4.31 14.27
CA ASP A 41 -5.95 -5.16 15.26
C ASP A 41 -6.93 -5.58 16.38
N ALA A 42 -7.72 -4.63 16.89
CA ALA A 42 -8.72 -4.92 17.92
C ALA A 42 -9.74 -5.98 17.48
N VAL A 43 -10.13 -5.96 16.21
CA VAL A 43 -11.16 -6.86 15.66
C VAL A 43 -10.57 -8.18 15.17
N LEU A 44 -9.43 -8.17 14.46
CA LEU A 44 -8.94 -9.31 13.70
C LEU A 44 -7.83 -10.10 14.39
N LYS A 45 -7.16 -9.54 15.41
CA LYS A 45 -6.05 -10.23 16.06
C LYS A 45 -6.46 -11.55 16.70
N ASN A 46 -7.55 -11.56 17.46
CA ASN A 46 -8.03 -12.73 18.21
C ASN A 46 -9.52 -13.06 17.99
N GLY A 47 -10.22 -12.29 17.16
CA GLY A 47 -11.64 -12.46 16.93
C GLY A 47 -11.99 -13.77 16.20
N PRO A 48 -13.14 -14.40 16.48
CA PRO A 48 -13.56 -15.65 15.86
C PRO A 48 -13.82 -15.50 14.36
N HIS A 49 -14.26 -14.33 13.94
CA HIS A 49 -14.63 -14.01 12.56
C HIS A 49 -13.46 -13.94 11.58
N LYS A 50 -12.19 -13.86 12.05
CA LYS A 50 -11.01 -13.86 11.18
C LYS A 50 -10.88 -15.07 10.25
N ASN A 51 -11.50 -16.19 10.63
CA ASN A 51 -11.48 -17.45 9.89
C ASN A 51 -12.66 -17.60 8.92
N LEU A 52 -13.62 -16.68 8.94
CA LEU A 52 -14.76 -16.73 8.03
C LEU A 52 -14.33 -16.33 6.61
N PRO A 53 -14.81 -17.02 5.56
CA PRO A 53 -14.43 -16.70 4.18
C PRO A 53 -14.67 -15.23 3.81
N ILE A 54 -15.78 -14.64 4.24
CA ILE A 54 -16.13 -13.24 3.99
C ILE A 54 -15.14 -12.25 4.61
N SER A 55 -14.44 -12.62 5.68
CA SER A 55 -13.45 -11.78 6.36
C SER A 55 -12.05 -11.90 5.77
N GLN A 56 -11.79 -12.83 4.86
CA GLN A 56 -10.44 -13.05 4.33
C GLN A 56 -9.83 -11.83 3.64
N PRO A 57 -10.57 -11.02 2.86
CA PRO A 57 -10.03 -9.77 2.31
C PRO A 57 -9.57 -8.81 3.41
N ALA A 58 -10.39 -8.61 4.43
CA ALA A 58 -10.07 -7.75 5.58
C ALA A 58 -8.88 -8.29 6.38
N TYR A 59 -8.81 -9.61 6.59
CA TYR A 59 -7.71 -10.24 7.31
C TYR A 59 -6.39 -10.13 6.54
N ASN A 60 -6.40 -10.38 5.23
CA ASN A 60 -5.21 -10.23 4.38
C ASN A 60 -4.72 -8.77 4.36
N TYR A 61 -5.63 -7.83 4.28
CA TYR A 61 -5.32 -6.41 4.40
C TYR A 61 -4.69 -6.07 5.75
N TYR A 62 -5.28 -6.53 6.84
CA TYR A 62 -4.74 -6.35 8.20
C TYR A 62 -3.33 -6.94 8.34
N VAL A 63 -3.09 -8.16 7.86
CA VAL A 63 -1.76 -8.80 7.88
C VAL A 63 -0.74 -7.96 7.11
N GLY A 64 -1.10 -7.46 5.93
CA GLY A 64 -0.25 -6.57 5.15
C GLY A 64 0.03 -5.24 5.87
N LYS A 65 -1.00 -4.63 6.46
CA LYS A 65 -0.84 -3.41 7.27
C LYS A 65 0.07 -3.63 8.49
N LYS A 66 0.01 -4.81 9.12
CA LYS A 66 0.89 -5.19 10.22
C LYS A 66 2.36 -5.20 9.81
N LYS A 67 2.66 -5.64 8.60
CA LYS A 67 4.03 -5.66 8.05
C LYS A 67 4.61 -4.27 7.78
N ARG A 68 3.77 -3.25 7.75
CA ARG A 68 4.16 -1.84 7.54
C ARG A 68 4.25 -1.03 8.83
N GLN A 69 4.03 -1.65 9.99
CA GLN A 69 4.15 -0.93 11.26
C GLN A 69 5.62 -0.64 11.57
N PRO A 70 5.93 0.46 12.27
CA PRO A 70 7.29 0.77 12.71
C PRO A 70 7.94 -0.41 13.44
N GLY A 71 9.22 -0.65 13.15
CA GLY A 71 9.99 -1.76 13.73
C GLY A 71 9.77 -3.11 13.06
N GLN A 72 8.99 -3.19 11.97
CA GLN A 72 8.87 -4.42 11.18
C GLN A 72 9.93 -4.47 10.08
N MET A 73 10.54 -5.63 9.89
CA MET A 73 11.41 -5.86 8.75
C MET A 73 10.62 -5.81 7.44
N PHE A 74 11.23 -5.22 6.41
CA PHE A 74 10.63 -5.22 5.08
C PHE A 74 10.57 -6.63 4.47
N ILE A 75 9.67 -6.81 3.52
CA ILE A 75 9.54 -8.05 2.74
C ILE A 75 10.28 -7.85 1.43
N ASP A 76 11.28 -8.68 1.17
CA ASP A 76 12.11 -8.61 -0.03
C ASP A 76 11.39 -9.23 -1.24
N ALA A 77 10.43 -8.49 -1.78
CA ALA A 77 9.71 -8.91 -2.97
C ALA A 77 10.56 -8.71 -4.24
N GLU A 78 10.51 -9.69 -5.14
CA GLU A 78 11.08 -9.58 -6.50
C GLU A 78 10.07 -8.89 -7.43
N LEU A 79 10.54 -7.89 -8.15
CA LEU A 79 9.72 -7.01 -9.00
C LEU A 79 10.40 -6.82 -10.35
N GLU A 80 9.62 -6.53 -11.39
CA GLU A 80 10.18 -6.16 -12.69
C GLU A 80 10.44 -4.65 -12.75
N GLY A 81 11.58 -4.25 -13.32
CA GLY A 81 11.85 -2.85 -13.64
C GLY A 81 11.20 -2.43 -14.96
N MET A 82 11.11 -1.11 -15.19
CA MET A 82 10.73 -0.59 -16.51
C MET A 82 11.74 -0.94 -17.61
N ASP A 83 12.98 -1.28 -17.21
CA ASP A 83 14.05 -1.78 -18.06
C ASP A 83 13.89 -3.26 -18.46
N GLY A 84 12.89 -3.96 -17.91
CA GLY A 84 12.63 -5.38 -18.14
C GLY A 84 13.49 -6.33 -17.30
N LYS A 85 14.31 -5.81 -16.38
CA LYS A 85 15.10 -6.61 -15.46
C LYS A 85 14.35 -6.87 -14.17
N LYS A 86 14.76 -7.92 -13.47
CA LYS A 86 14.25 -8.23 -12.12
C LYS A 86 15.04 -7.44 -11.09
N HIS A 87 14.32 -6.89 -10.12
CA HIS A 87 14.85 -6.13 -8.99
C HIS A 87 14.25 -6.65 -7.70
N LYS A 88 14.99 -6.52 -6.61
CA LYS A 88 14.52 -6.81 -5.26
C LYS A 88 14.42 -5.53 -4.45
N LEU A 89 13.50 -5.46 -3.50
CA LEU A 89 13.40 -4.30 -2.61
C LEU A 89 14.66 -4.10 -1.77
N SER A 90 15.39 -5.17 -1.45
CA SER A 90 16.70 -5.13 -0.78
C SER A 90 17.80 -4.38 -1.57
N GLU A 91 17.62 -4.14 -2.87
CA GLU A 91 18.52 -3.28 -3.65
C GLU A 91 18.41 -1.81 -3.24
N TYR A 92 17.29 -1.42 -2.66
CA TYR A 92 16.96 -0.03 -2.32
C TYR A 92 16.90 0.22 -0.81
N ILE A 93 16.29 -0.69 -0.04
CA ILE A 93 16.03 -0.56 1.40
C ILE A 93 17.26 -0.98 2.21
N GLY A 94 17.49 -0.34 3.38
CA GLY A 94 18.60 -0.66 4.28
C GLY A 94 19.96 -0.18 3.77
N LYS A 95 20.01 0.95 3.05
CA LYS A 95 21.24 1.53 2.48
C LYS A 95 21.65 2.84 3.16
N GLY A 96 21.11 3.13 4.35
CA GLY A 96 21.42 4.35 5.10
C GLY A 96 20.57 5.56 4.71
N ASN A 97 19.57 5.38 3.85
CA ASN A 97 18.66 6.43 3.41
C ASN A 97 17.20 6.02 3.62
N TYR A 98 16.30 7.01 3.68
CA TYR A 98 14.86 6.75 3.67
C TYR A 98 14.40 6.38 2.26
N ILE A 99 13.55 5.36 2.15
CA ILE A 99 12.91 4.97 0.89
C ILE A 99 11.41 5.30 0.96
N VAL A 100 10.94 6.04 -0.04
CA VAL A 100 9.51 6.26 -0.28
C VAL A 100 9.09 5.34 -1.42
N LEU A 101 8.54 4.16 -1.09
CA LEU A 101 7.95 3.24 -2.07
C LEU A 101 6.54 3.72 -2.38
N HIS A 102 6.34 4.22 -3.61
CA HIS A 102 5.09 4.83 -4.06
C HIS A 102 4.37 3.95 -5.07
N PHE A 103 3.22 3.39 -4.67
CA PHE A 103 2.31 2.63 -5.53
C PHE A 103 1.40 3.58 -6.30
N TRP A 104 1.44 3.50 -7.63
CA TRP A 104 0.72 4.43 -8.50
C TRP A 104 0.24 3.79 -9.81
N SER A 105 -0.65 4.48 -10.53
CA SER A 105 -1.13 4.04 -11.85
C SER A 105 -1.50 5.24 -12.72
N THR A 106 -1.46 5.05 -14.02
CA THR A 106 -1.90 6.06 -15.01
C THR A 106 -3.42 6.15 -15.07
N GLU A 107 -4.14 5.09 -14.75
CA GLU A 107 -5.60 5.04 -14.82
C GLU A 107 -6.29 5.83 -13.69
N GLY A 108 -5.60 5.98 -12.55
CA GLY A 108 -6.13 6.65 -11.37
C GLY A 108 -5.96 8.17 -11.42
N TRP A 109 -7.07 8.94 -11.39
CA TRP A 109 -6.98 10.40 -11.26
C TRP A 109 -6.19 10.82 -10.02
N ALA A 110 -6.46 10.20 -8.88
CA ALA A 110 -5.77 10.48 -7.62
C ALA A 110 -4.26 10.22 -7.72
N SER A 111 -3.82 9.14 -8.39
CA SER A 111 -2.40 8.86 -8.65
C SER A 111 -1.76 9.98 -9.48
N ARG A 112 -2.43 10.42 -10.54
CA ARG A 112 -1.90 11.50 -11.40
C ARG A 112 -1.77 12.84 -10.67
N THR A 113 -2.73 13.18 -9.80
CA THR A 113 -2.70 14.45 -9.05
C THR A 113 -1.63 14.47 -7.96
N THR A 114 -1.38 13.33 -7.31
CA THR A 114 -0.35 13.24 -6.26
C THR A 114 1.07 13.12 -6.81
N MET A 115 1.24 12.77 -8.09
CA MET A 115 2.57 12.58 -8.71
C MET A 115 3.49 13.79 -8.58
N SER A 116 2.93 15.01 -8.62
CA SER A 116 3.70 16.24 -8.43
C SER A 116 4.40 16.32 -7.07
N THR A 117 3.84 15.70 -6.04
CA THR A 117 4.46 15.64 -4.71
C THR A 117 5.72 14.77 -4.74
N TYR A 118 5.66 13.60 -5.38
CA TYR A 118 6.81 12.69 -5.48
C TYR A 118 7.91 13.26 -6.40
N MET A 119 7.52 13.98 -7.45
CA MET A 119 8.47 14.75 -8.27
C MET A 119 9.23 15.78 -7.43
N LYS A 120 8.53 16.52 -6.56
CA LYS A 120 9.18 17.51 -5.65
C LYS A 120 10.09 16.79 -4.64
N ILE A 121 9.71 15.65 -4.10
CA ILE A 121 10.57 14.89 -3.19
C ILE A 121 11.85 14.49 -3.93
N ALA A 122 11.74 13.86 -5.10
CA ALA A 122 12.89 13.43 -5.90
C ALA A 122 13.79 14.59 -6.38
N GLN A 123 13.26 15.80 -6.49
CA GLN A 123 14.02 16.99 -6.88
C GLN A 123 14.70 17.69 -5.70
N ASN A 124 14.06 17.69 -4.52
CA ASN A 124 14.50 18.48 -3.38
C ASN A 124 15.39 17.73 -2.39
N TYR A 125 15.42 16.40 -2.47
CA TYR A 125 16.24 15.58 -1.59
C TYR A 125 17.29 14.81 -2.41
N ASP A 126 18.49 14.72 -1.87
CA ASP A 126 19.53 13.84 -2.38
C ASP A 126 19.16 12.38 -2.09
N ASP A 127 19.38 11.49 -3.07
CA ASP A 127 19.08 10.05 -2.95
C ASP A 127 19.79 9.36 -1.79
N SER A 128 20.91 9.92 -1.30
CA SER A 128 21.59 9.44 -0.11
C SER A 128 20.82 9.70 1.20
N LYS A 129 19.83 10.60 1.16
CA LYS A 129 18.97 10.92 2.31
C LYS A 129 17.56 10.38 2.15
N VAL A 130 16.91 10.70 1.04
CA VAL A 130 15.54 10.27 0.73
C VAL A 130 15.45 9.89 -0.75
N ARG A 131 15.14 8.66 -1.03
CA ARG A 131 14.99 8.14 -2.38
C ARG A 131 13.55 7.72 -2.65
N VAL A 132 13.00 8.16 -3.77
CA VAL A 132 11.70 7.69 -4.26
C VAL A 132 11.91 6.44 -5.11
N VAL A 133 11.10 5.42 -4.87
CA VAL A 133 10.97 4.24 -5.72
C VAL A 133 9.51 4.14 -6.15
N GLY A 134 9.23 4.36 -7.41
CA GLY A 134 7.90 4.20 -7.98
C GLY A 134 7.58 2.73 -8.21
N PHE A 135 6.39 2.30 -7.84
CA PHE A 135 5.87 0.98 -8.14
C PHE A 135 4.57 1.12 -8.92
N SER A 136 4.66 0.98 -10.23
CA SER A 136 3.51 1.18 -11.10
C SER A 136 2.62 -0.05 -11.15
N LEU A 137 1.32 0.18 -10.96
CA LEU A 137 0.24 -0.79 -11.00
C LEU A 137 -0.64 -0.58 -12.26
N CYS A 138 -0.06 -0.09 -13.35
CA CYS A 138 -0.79 0.14 -14.59
C CYS A 138 -1.19 -1.18 -15.27
N TYR A 139 -2.28 -1.17 -16.00
CA TYR A 139 -2.68 -2.31 -16.84
C TYR A 139 -1.76 -2.49 -18.05
N SER A 140 -1.17 -1.41 -18.57
CA SER A 140 -0.26 -1.41 -19.70
C SER A 140 1.13 -0.89 -19.28
N LYS A 141 2.16 -1.72 -19.46
CA LYS A 141 3.55 -1.34 -19.21
C LYS A 141 4.00 -0.20 -20.13
N ASP A 142 3.59 -0.24 -21.40
CA ASP A 142 3.95 0.78 -22.40
C ASP A 142 3.30 2.13 -22.06
N ASP A 143 2.06 2.16 -21.57
CA ASP A 143 1.41 3.39 -21.16
C ASP A 143 2.09 3.99 -19.93
N CYS A 144 2.46 3.15 -18.96
CA CYS A 144 3.26 3.59 -17.81
C CYS A 144 4.62 4.16 -18.27
N LYS A 145 5.33 3.45 -19.13
CA LYS A 145 6.64 3.88 -19.64
C LYS A 145 6.55 5.23 -20.34
N ARG A 146 5.58 5.39 -21.25
CA ARG A 146 5.32 6.69 -21.91
C ARG A 146 5.00 7.80 -20.91
N TYR A 147 4.21 7.50 -19.85
CA TYR A 147 3.89 8.48 -18.81
C TYR A 147 5.14 8.90 -18.05
N VAL A 148 5.99 7.95 -17.64
CA VAL A 148 7.26 8.19 -16.93
C VAL A 148 8.19 9.07 -17.79
N GLU A 149 8.34 8.75 -19.07
CA GLU A 149 9.16 9.49 -20.02
C GLU A 149 8.64 10.93 -20.25
N ASN A 150 7.35 11.07 -20.53
CA ASN A 150 6.70 12.38 -20.78
C ASN A 150 6.77 13.30 -19.55
N ARG A 151 6.73 12.74 -18.35
CA ARG A 151 6.82 13.47 -17.08
C ARG A 151 8.25 13.65 -16.59
N LYS A 152 9.25 13.09 -17.31
CA LYS A 152 10.66 13.11 -16.91
C LYS A 152 10.87 12.63 -15.48
N MET A 153 10.23 11.51 -15.14
CA MET A 153 10.35 10.88 -13.83
C MET A 153 11.69 10.14 -13.78
N ASN A 154 12.72 10.78 -13.25
CA ASN A 154 14.11 10.34 -13.29
C ASN A 154 14.54 9.44 -12.12
N TRP A 155 13.60 8.98 -11.31
CA TRP A 155 13.86 8.02 -10.22
C TRP A 155 13.45 6.60 -10.62
N THR A 156 13.91 5.60 -9.84
CA THR A 156 13.63 4.18 -10.09
C THR A 156 12.13 3.91 -10.23
N GLN A 157 11.77 3.22 -11.30
CA GLN A 157 10.41 2.78 -11.57
C GLN A 157 10.37 1.26 -11.69
N LEU A 158 9.62 0.63 -10.80
CA LEU A 158 9.28 -0.78 -10.83
C LEU A 158 7.88 -0.97 -11.40
N TYR A 159 7.59 -2.15 -11.91
CA TYR A 159 6.33 -2.46 -12.57
C TYR A 159 5.73 -3.78 -12.04
N ALA A 160 4.41 -3.84 -11.97
CA ALA A 160 3.68 -5.06 -11.67
C ALA A 160 2.72 -5.43 -12.81
N ASP A 161 2.98 -6.53 -13.46
CA ASP A 161 2.17 -7.10 -14.55
C ASP A 161 0.75 -7.53 -14.12
N LYS A 162 0.57 -7.81 -12.84
CA LYS A 162 -0.70 -8.31 -12.27
C LYS A 162 -1.45 -7.29 -11.42
N HIS A 163 -1.22 -5.99 -11.68
CA HIS A 163 -1.88 -4.91 -10.95
C HIS A 163 -1.81 -5.16 -9.42
N PHE A 164 -2.94 -5.29 -8.70
CA PHE A 164 -2.98 -5.57 -7.26
C PHE A 164 -2.75 -7.06 -6.89
N HIS A 165 -2.56 -7.95 -7.85
CA HIS A 165 -2.39 -9.39 -7.60
C HIS A 165 -0.93 -9.86 -7.59
N ASN A 166 0.03 -8.93 -7.53
CA ASN A 166 1.45 -9.23 -7.41
C ASN A 166 1.86 -9.50 -5.95
N GLU A 167 3.07 -10.02 -5.79
CA GLU A 167 3.59 -10.43 -4.48
C GLU A 167 3.72 -9.24 -3.51
N ALA A 168 4.25 -8.11 -3.97
CA ALA A 168 4.46 -6.94 -3.11
C ALA A 168 3.15 -6.32 -2.62
N THR A 169 2.14 -6.16 -3.49
CA THR A 169 0.84 -5.62 -3.08
C THR A 169 0.14 -6.51 -2.07
N LYS A 170 0.21 -7.83 -2.26
CA LYS A 170 -0.33 -8.80 -1.29
C LYS A 170 0.42 -8.76 0.04
N ALA A 171 1.76 -8.78 -0.02
CA ALA A 171 2.61 -8.79 1.17
C ALA A 171 2.37 -7.56 2.06
N TYR A 172 2.18 -6.40 1.46
CA TYR A 172 1.96 -5.14 2.16
C TYR A 172 0.48 -4.73 2.29
N GLY A 173 -0.47 -5.51 1.81
CA GLY A 173 -1.90 -5.20 1.86
C GLY A 173 -2.22 -3.90 1.09
N VAL A 174 -1.62 -3.71 -0.08
CA VAL A 174 -1.92 -2.58 -0.97
C VAL A 174 -3.11 -2.98 -1.85
N ILE A 175 -4.23 -2.31 -1.67
CA ILE A 175 -5.50 -2.59 -2.36
C ILE A 175 -6.02 -1.41 -3.19
N ALA A 176 -5.36 -0.28 -3.10
CA ALA A 176 -5.69 0.93 -3.84
C ALA A 176 -4.42 1.71 -4.17
N HIS A 177 -4.51 2.61 -5.15
CA HIS A 177 -3.49 3.61 -5.46
C HIS A 177 -4.12 5.02 -5.55
N PRO A 178 -3.39 6.08 -5.24
CA PRO A 178 -2.00 6.09 -4.78
C PRO A 178 -1.89 5.64 -3.32
N GLU A 179 -0.83 4.88 -3.01
CA GLU A 179 -0.44 4.56 -1.64
C GLU A 179 1.08 4.62 -1.51
N SER A 180 1.60 4.86 -0.32
CA SER A 180 3.04 4.89 -0.08
C SER A 180 3.43 4.23 1.23
N ILE A 181 4.60 3.60 1.21
CA ILE A 181 5.25 3.04 2.39
C ILE A 181 6.60 3.72 2.52
N ILE A 182 6.94 4.16 3.73
CA ILE A 182 8.24 4.75 4.03
C ILE A 182 9.04 3.72 4.83
N PHE A 183 10.24 3.42 4.36
CA PHE A 183 11.20 2.59 5.07
C PHE A 183 12.31 3.46 5.64
N GLY A 184 12.76 3.13 6.86
CA GLY A 184 13.88 3.77 7.53
C GLY A 184 15.22 3.46 6.85
N PRO A 185 16.31 4.11 7.31
CA PRO A 185 17.65 3.94 6.74
C PRO A 185 18.32 2.62 7.14
N ASP A 186 17.80 1.96 8.16
CA ASP A 186 18.30 0.73 8.81
C ASP A 186 17.36 -0.46 8.66
#